data_07f7884f408fcf2a469529586e4cea30
#
_entry.id   07f7884f408fcf2a469529586e4cea30
#
_cell.length_a   1.000
_cell.length_b   1.000
_cell.length_c   1.000
_cell.angle_alpha   90.00
_cell.angle_beta   90.00
_cell.angle_gamma   90.00
#
_symmetry.space_group_name_H-M   'P 1'
#
loop_
_entity.id
_entity.type
_entity.pdbx_description
1 polymer ?
#
loop_
_entity_poly.entity_id
_entity_poly.type
_entity_poly.pdbx_seq_one_letter_code
_entity_poly.pdbx_strand_id
1 'polypeptide(L)'
;MHLTIQGLNNTLSNYTALIQDIASQTKAKLVQLNAQAVRLDEAECDEQALTAIRERCFASQLDITALDQQLALADFKLVAMDMDSTLITIECIDEIADMQGLKPQVAEITEAAMRGELEFQESLTRRVALLKGLDASALQRVYDERLQLSLGAGQMLKAIQQAGLKTLLVSGGFTFFTDRMKSRLNLDYTHSNVLEIQDGKLTGKVVGTIVDADEKQRTVERVCAEMGISTSQAIVMGDGANDLKMMKVSGLSVAFRAKPVVRAQADVALNFVGLDGVLNLL
;
A
#
# COMPACT_ATOMS: atom_id res chain seq x y z
N MET A 1 19.14 -14.04 10.35
CA MET A 1 18.17 -13.26 9.57
C MET A 1 18.76 -12.79 8.24
N HIS A 2 17.94 -12.32 7.31
CA HIS A 2 18.37 -11.69 6.06
C HIS A 2 18.00 -10.20 6.10
N LEU A 3 18.94 -9.32 5.74
CA LEU A 3 18.66 -7.89 5.61
C LEU A 3 18.70 -7.53 4.11
N THR A 4 17.63 -6.97 3.58
CA THR A 4 17.61 -6.45 2.20
C THR A 4 17.63 -4.94 2.25
N ILE A 5 18.66 -4.33 1.62
CA ILE A 5 18.83 -2.87 1.51
C ILE A 5 18.53 -2.47 0.07
N GLN A 6 17.69 -1.47 -0.11
CA GLN A 6 17.20 -1.02 -1.41
C GLN A 6 17.26 0.50 -1.55
N GLY A 7 17.52 0.98 -2.76
CA GLY A 7 17.53 2.40 -3.09
C GLY A 7 17.00 2.68 -4.50
N LEU A 8 16.52 3.89 -4.73
CA LEU A 8 16.06 4.33 -6.06
C LEU A 8 17.23 4.53 -7.03
N ASN A 9 17.00 4.28 -8.33
CA ASN A 9 17.80 4.76 -9.45
C ASN A 9 19.32 4.54 -9.32
N ASN A 10 19.76 3.32 -8.99
CA ASN A 10 21.18 2.97 -8.84
C ASN A 10 21.90 3.76 -7.71
N THR A 11 21.15 4.30 -6.75
CA THR A 11 21.73 5.06 -5.63
C THR A 11 22.60 4.20 -4.72
N LEU A 12 22.46 2.87 -4.73
CA LEU A 12 23.28 1.97 -3.91
C LEU A 12 24.78 2.12 -4.14
N SER A 13 25.21 2.45 -5.36
CA SER A 13 26.63 2.70 -5.65
C SER A 13 27.22 3.84 -4.82
N ASN A 14 26.41 4.83 -4.45
CA ASN A 14 26.81 5.96 -3.61
C ASN A 14 26.95 5.57 -2.14
N TYR A 15 26.38 4.43 -1.72
CA TYR A 15 26.32 3.97 -0.34
C TYR A 15 27.11 2.68 -0.12
N THR A 16 28.03 2.32 -1.02
CA THR A 16 28.85 1.10 -0.92
C THR A 16 29.56 1.01 0.43
N ALA A 17 30.13 2.11 0.93
CA ALA A 17 30.80 2.14 2.24
C ALA A 17 29.84 1.86 3.41
N LEU A 18 28.63 2.44 3.39
CA LEU A 18 27.60 2.19 4.38
C LEU A 18 27.17 0.71 4.38
N ILE A 19 26.93 0.16 3.20
CA ILE A 19 26.48 -1.24 3.04
C ILE A 19 27.58 -2.21 3.50
N GLN A 20 28.84 -1.95 3.17
CA GLN A 20 29.98 -2.75 3.62
C GLN A 20 30.18 -2.66 5.14
N ASP A 21 29.98 -1.49 5.73
CA ASP A 21 30.05 -1.32 7.18
C ASP A 21 28.95 -2.10 7.89
N ILE A 22 27.69 -2.04 7.38
CA ILE A 22 26.59 -2.84 7.92
C ILE A 22 26.87 -4.34 7.78
N ALA A 23 27.36 -4.80 6.61
CA ALA A 23 27.71 -6.19 6.40
C ALA A 23 28.81 -6.67 7.38
N SER A 24 29.81 -5.84 7.63
CA SER A 24 30.90 -6.13 8.59
C SER A 24 30.37 -6.14 10.03
N GLN A 25 29.54 -5.17 10.41
CA GLN A 25 28.93 -5.07 11.74
C GLN A 25 28.05 -6.28 12.06
N THR A 26 27.31 -6.77 11.06
CA THR A 26 26.38 -7.90 11.20
C THR A 26 27.01 -9.24 10.82
N LYS A 27 28.31 -9.29 10.45
CA LYS A 27 29.03 -10.47 9.94
C LYS A 27 28.34 -11.13 8.74
N ALA A 28 27.52 -10.38 8.03
CA ALA A 28 26.68 -10.91 6.97
C ALA A 28 27.45 -11.08 5.65
N LYS A 29 27.02 -12.06 4.87
CA LYS A 29 27.49 -12.25 3.50
C LYS A 29 26.69 -11.35 2.55
N LEU A 30 27.39 -10.43 1.88
CA LEU A 30 26.79 -9.52 0.91
C LEU A 30 26.51 -10.23 -0.42
N VAL A 31 25.26 -10.14 -0.89
CA VAL A 31 24.78 -10.67 -2.17
C VAL A 31 24.15 -9.53 -2.96
N GLN A 32 24.68 -9.25 -4.15
CA GLN A 32 24.06 -8.27 -5.07
C GLN A 32 22.86 -8.91 -5.74
N LEU A 33 21.66 -8.35 -5.54
CA LEU A 33 20.44 -8.83 -6.19
C LEU A 33 20.26 -8.20 -7.59
N ASN A 34 20.38 -6.86 -7.63
CA ASN A 34 20.33 -6.08 -8.86
C ASN A 34 20.95 -4.69 -8.61
N ALA A 35 20.81 -3.75 -9.55
CA ALA A 35 21.38 -2.40 -9.41
C ALA A 35 20.77 -1.57 -8.26
N GLN A 36 19.59 -1.95 -7.76
CA GLN A 36 18.84 -1.20 -6.75
C GLN A 36 18.71 -1.93 -5.41
N ALA A 37 19.16 -3.19 -5.31
CA ALA A 37 19.01 -3.99 -4.10
C ALA A 37 20.20 -4.89 -3.83
N VAL A 38 20.58 -4.97 -2.56
CA VAL A 38 21.54 -5.94 -2.02
C VAL A 38 20.89 -6.69 -0.86
N ARG A 39 21.31 -7.94 -0.68
CA ARG A 39 20.93 -8.75 0.48
C ARG A 39 22.16 -9.10 1.31
N LEU A 40 22.01 -9.00 2.59
CA LEU A 40 22.99 -9.40 3.59
C LEU A 40 22.49 -10.69 4.23
N ASP A 41 23.04 -11.82 3.80
CA ASP A 41 22.65 -13.14 4.27
C ASP A 41 23.34 -13.48 5.59
N GLU A 42 22.64 -14.24 6.44
CA GLU A 42 23.16 -14.71 7.74
C GLU A 42 23.54 -13.58 8.70
N ALA A 43 22.85 -12.41 8.60
CA ALA A 43 23.14 -11.27 9.44
C ALA A 43 22.87 -11.58 10.93
N GLU A 44 23.86 -11.25 11.77
CA GLU A 44 23.79 -11.35 13.22
C GLU A 44 23.70 -9.94 13.81
N CYS A 45 22.56 -9.58 14.36
CA CYS A 45 22.40 -8.33 15.12
C CYS A 45 21.26 -8.48 16.13
N ASP A 46 21.37 -7.78 17.24
CA ASP A 46 20.27 -7.60 18.18
C ASP A 46 19.32 -6.48 17.74
N GLU A 47 18.22 -6.32 18.45
CA GLU A 47 17.20 -5.32 18.11
C GLU A 47 17.73 -3.87 18.20
N GLN A 48 18.66 -3.62 19.11
CA GLN A 48 19.26 -2.29 19.24
C GLN A 48 20.15 -1.95 18.04
N ALA A 49 20.99 -2.89 17.61
CA ALA A 49 21.83 -2.75 16.43
C ALA A 49 20.95 -2.61 15.16
N LEU A 50 19.91 -3.42 15.04
CA LEU A 50 18.99 -3.35 13.90
C LEU A 50 18.27 -1.99 13.84
N THR A 51 17.85 -1.44 14.97
CA THR A 51 17.24 -0.11 15.04
C THR A 51 18.22 0.97 14.55
N ALA A 52 19.47 0.95 15.03
CA ALA A 52 20.49 1.90 14.58
C ALA A 52 20.81 1.76 13.08
N ILE A 53 20.81 0.53 12.53
CA ILE A 53 20.98 0.28 11.11
C ILE A 53 19.81 0.85 10.31
N ARG A 54 18.55 0.63 10.77
CA ARG A 54 17.35 1.19 10.15
C ARG A 54 17.39 2.72 10.08
N GLU A 55 17.81 3.38 11.16
CA GLU A 55 17.95 4.84 11.20
C GLU A 55 19.00 5.36 10.21
N ARG A 56 20.14 4.69 10.12
CA ARG A 56 21.21 5.05 9.16
C ARG A 56 20.75 4.87 7.71
N CYS A 57 20.07 3.78 7.40
CA CYS A 57 19.48 3.55 6.07
C CYS A 57 18.44 4.61 5.76
N PHE A 58 17.51 4.89 6.69
CA PHE A 58 16.47 5.90 6.49
C PHE A 58 17.05 7.30 6.26
N ALA A 59 18.07 7.71 7.04
CA ALA A 59 18.78 8.98 6.85
C ALA A 59 19.47 9.08 5.48
N SER A 60 19.81 7.93 4.89
CA SER A 60 20.42 7.80 3.56
C SER A 60 19.38 7.59 2.45
N GLN A 61 18.09 7.69 2.74
CA GLN A 61 16.98 7.41 1.81
C GLN A 61 17.05 6.00 1.20
N LEU A 62 17.48 5.04 2.00
CA LEU A 62 17.48 3.61 1.68
C LEU A 62 16.40 2.90 2.49
N ASP A 63 15.68 2.00 1.85
CA ASP A 63 14.80 1.07 2.54
C ASP A 63 15.61 -0.14 3.01
N ILE A 64 15.31 -0.60 4.22
CA ILE A 64 15.88 -1.83 4.78
C ILE A 64 14.77 -2.71 5.32
N THR A 65 14.81 -3.98 4.96
CA THR A 65 13.89 -5.02 5.46
C THR A 65 14.72 -6.10 6.14
N ALA A 66 14.27 -6.54 7.32
CA ALA A 66 14.85 -7.66 8.06
C ALA A 66 13.84 -8.79 8.10
N LEU A 67 14.19 -9.97 7.58
CA LEU A 67 13.36 -11.17 7.59
C LEU A 67 14.14 -12.34 8.19
N ASP A 68 13.48 -13.16 8.98
CA ASP A 68 14.13 -14.33 9.61
C ASP A 68 14.46 -15.43 8.60
N GLN A 69 13.66 -15.50 7.53
CA GLN A 69 13.83 -16.45 6.44
C GLN A 69 13.75 -15.78 5.08
N GLN A 70 14.38 -16.37 4.10
CA GLN A 70 14.22 -15.97 2.72
C GLN A 70 12.84 -16.41 2.23
N LEU A 71 12.08 -15.46 1.67
CA LEU A 71 10.80 -15.72 1.04
C LEU A 71 10.97 -16.01 -0.45
N ALA A 72 10.02 -16.70 -1.04
CA ALA A 72 9.95 -16.88 -2.49
C ALA A 72 8.56 -16.47 -2.99
N LEU A 73 8.50 -15.84 -4.16
CA LEU A 73 7.24 -15.41 -4.77
C LEU A 73 6.28 -16.60 -4.97
N ALA A 74 6.81 -17.80 -5.16
CA ALA A 74 6.03 -19.04 -5.31
C ALA A 74 5.26 -19.46 -4.04
N ASP A 75 5.65 -18.96 -2.87
CA ASP A 75 4.99 -19.23 -1.59
C ASP A 75 3.65 -18.49 -1.48
N PHE A 76 3.50 -17.43 -2.26
CA PHE A 76 2.31 -16.58 -2.28
C PHE A 76 1.38 -16.92 -3.44
N LYS A 77 0.10 -16.59 -3.29
CA LYS A 77 -0.95 -16.82 -4.28
C LYS A 77 -1.82 -15.60 -4.53
N LEU A 78 -1.84 -14.65 -3.59
CA LEU A 78 -2.64 -13.43 -3.65
C LEU A 78 -1.77 -12.23 -3.29
N VAL A 79 -1.94 -11.13 -4.03
CA VAL A 79 -1.47 -9.79 -3.64
C VAL A 79 -2.68 -8.90 -3.48
N ALA A 80 -2.96 -8.47 -2.25
CA ALA A 80 -4.02 -7.54 -1.91
C ALA A 80 -3.42 -6.15 -1.66
N MET A 81 -4.05 -5.11 -2.21
CA MET A 81 -3.53 -3.74 -2.16
C MET A 81 -4.65 -2.77 -1.79
N ASP A 82 -4.33 -1.76 -0.99
CA ASP A 82 -5.15 -0.55 -0.96
C ASP A 82 -4.99 0.24 -2.26
N MET A 83 -5.94 1.14 -2.56
CA MET A 83 -5.91 1.97 -3.75
C MET A 83 -5.27 3.32 -3.49
N ASP A 84 -5.95 4.16 -2.72
CA ASP A 84 -5.56 5.56 -2.49
C ASP A 84 -4.23 5.62 -1.73
N SER A 85 -3.30 6.47 -2.15
CA SER A 85 -1.95 6.61 -1.57
C SER A 85 -1.09 5.32 -1.57
N THR A 86 -1.60 4.20 -2.07
CA THR A 86 -0.89 2.91 -2.21
C THR A 86 -0.71 2.53 -3.69
N LEU A 87 -1.75 2.04 -4.38
CA LEU A 87 -1.66 1.68 -5.81
C LEU A 87 -1.62 2.92 -6.70
N ILE A 88 -2.28 3.98 -6.28
CA ILE A 88 -2.31 5.31 -6.92
C ILE A 88 -1.77 6.39 -5.98
N THR A 89 -1.35 7.52 -6.56
CA THR A 89 -0.66 8.59 -5.81
C THR A 89 -1.58 9.60 -5.13
N ILE A 90 -2.90 9.46 -5.26
CA ILE A 90 -3.89 10.44 -4.79
C ILE A 90 -4.87 9.82 -3.80
N GLU A 91 -5.57 10.69 -3.06
CA GLU A 91 -6.80 10.41 -2.33
C GLU A 91 -7.99 10.84 -3.19
N CYS A 92 -8.73 9.89 -3.75
CA CYS A 92 -9.78 10.19 -4.73
C CYS A 92 -10.83 11.16 -4.20
N ILE A 93 -11.26 11.02 -2.93
CA ILE A 93 -12.26 11.91 -2.34
C ILE A 93 -11.76 13.34 -2.21
N ASP A 94 -10.48 13.53 -1.90
CA ASP A 94 -9.87 14.84 -1.75
C ASP A 94 -9.77 15.54 -3.11
N GLU A 95 -9.41 14.79 -4.15
CA GLU A 95 -9.34 15.34 -5.52
C GLU A 95 -10.71 15.69 -6.10
N ILE A 96 -11.75 14.88 -5.79
CA ILE A 96 -13.16 15.22 -6.15
C ILE A 96 -13.57 16.51 -5.44
N ALA A 97 -13.24 16.66 -4.16
CA ALA A 97 -13.56 17.85 -3.39
C ALA A 97 -12.80 19.09 -3.87
N ASP A 98 -11.52 18.92 -4.25
CA ASP A 98 -10.66 19.99 -4.77
C ASP A 98 -11.26 20.60 -6.05
N MET A 99 -11.76 19.78 -6.95
CA MET A 99 -12.43 20.25 -8.19
C MET A 99 -13.67 21.11 -7.94
N GLN A 100 -14.18 21.14 -6.72
CA GLN A 100 -15.35 21.92 -6.30
C GLN A 100 -15.02 23.00 -5.26
N GLY A 101 -13.75 23.18 -4.93
CA GLY A 101 -13.33 24.11 -3.88
C GLY A 101 -13.73 23.68 -2.46
N LEU A 102 -14.01 22.39 -2.26
CA LEU A 102 -14.43 21.80 -0.98
C LEU A 102 -13.27 21.13 -0.22
N LYS A 103 -12.06 21.15 -0.76
CA LYS A 103 -10.89 20.50 -0.14
C LYS A 103 -10.64 20.92 1.30
N PRO A 104 -10.76 22.21 1.69
CA PRO A 104 -10.57 22.61 3.09
C PRO A 104 -11.55 21.95 4.05
N GLN A 105 -12.82 21.82 3.67
CA GLN A 105 -13.87 21.20 4.49
C GLN A 105 -13.64 19.68 4.63
N VAL A 106 -13.21 19.01 3.56
CA VAL A 106 -12.86 17.59 3.60
C VAL A 106 -11.63 17.36 4.46
N ALA A 107 -10.60 18.21 4.33
CA ALA A 107 -9.39 18.14 5.14
C ALA A 107 -9.68 18.27 6.64
N GLU A 108 -10.54 19.20 7.04
CA GLU A 108 -10.96 19.38 8.45
C GLU A 108 -11.57 18.10 9.05
N ILE A 109 -12.46 17.42 8.29
CA ILE A 109 -13.08 16.16 8.73
C ILE A 109 -12.02 15.04 8.81
N THR A 110 -11.10 14.99 7.84
CA THR A 110 -10.02 14.00 7.82
C THR A 110 -9.08 14.19 9.01
N GLU A 111 -8.72 15.44 9.33
CA GLU A 111 -7.88 15.76 10.51
C GLU A 111 -8.58 15.40 11.83
N ALA A 112 -9.88 15.66 11.96
CA ALA A 112 -10.65 15.26 13.13
C ALA A 112 -10.65 13.73 13.32
N ALA A 113 -10.81 12.97 12.24
CA ALA A 113 -10.70 11.51 12.29
C ALA A 113 -9.27 11.05 12.65
N MET A 114 -8.24 11.71 12.14
CA MET A 114 -6.84 11.40 12.48
C MET A 114 -6.50 11.68 13.95
N ARG A 115 -7.18 12.64 14.59
CA ARG A 115 -7.06 12.88 16.02
C ARG A 115 -7.90 11.92 16.88
N GLY A 116 -8.65 11.01 16.26
CA GLY A 116 -9.53 10.06 16.96
C GLY A 116 -10.86 10.67 17.45
N GLU A 117 -11.23 11.85 16.97
CA GLU A 117 -12.48 12.53 17.30
C GLU A 117 -13.68 11.97 16.51
N LEU A 118 -13.43 11.30 15.39
CA LEU A 118 -14.42 10.69 14.52
C LEU A 118 -14.00 9.27 14.14
N GLU A 119 -14.96 8.35 14.16
CA GLU A 119 -14.80 7.01 13.59
C GLU A 119 -14.71 7.08 12.05
N PHE A 120 -14.05 6.09 11.43
CA PHE A 120 -13.84 6.07 9.98
C PHE A 120 -15.15 6.18 9.19
N GLN A 121 -16.17 5.41 9.59
CA GLN A 121 -17.47 5.39 8.91
C GLN A 121 -18.18 6.76 8.97
N GLU A 122 -18.10 7.44 10.11
CA GLU A 122 -18.67 8.77 10.29
C GLU A 122 -17.89 9.80 9.47
N SER A 123 -16.56 9.74 9.49
CA SER A 123 -15.71 10.61 8.69
C SER A 123 -15.98 10.47 7.20
N LEU A 124 -16.05 9.23 6.69
CA LEU A 124 -16.38 8.98 5.28
C LEU A 124 -17.77 9.52 4.93
N THR A 125 -18.78 9.24 5.76
CA THR A 125 -20.16 9.71 5.54
C THR A 125 -20.23 11.23 5.47
N ARG A 126 -19.57 11.94 6.39
CA ARG A 126 -19.52 13.41 6.40
C ARG A 126 -18.82 13.97 5.16
N ARG A 127 -17.68 13.39 4.76
CA ARG A 127 -16.94 13.82 3.56
C ARG A 127 -17.75 13.59 2.28
N VAL A 128 -18.41 12.44 2.15
CA VAL A 128 -19.28 12.14 1.00
C VAL A 128 -20.50 13.05 0.96
N ALA A 129 -21.08 13.40 2.11
CA ALA A 129 -22.22 14.33 2.17
C ALA A 129 -21.90 15.72 1.59
N LEU A 130 -20.64 16.19 1.71
CA LEU A 130 -20.19 17.44 1.09
C LEU A 130 -20.24 17.40 -0.43
N LEU A 131 -20.16 16.23 -1.05
CA LEU A 131 -20.20 16.05 -2.51
C LEU A 131 -21.62 16.06 -3.09
N LYS A 132 -22.66 16.26 -2.26
CA LYS A 132 -24.07 16.26 -2.69
C LYS A 132 -24.32 17.31 -3.78
N GLY A 133 -24.98 16.88 -4.86
CA GLY A 133 -25.35 17.74 -6.00
C GLY A 133 -24.23 17.91 -7.04
N LEU A 134 -23.03 17.39 -6.77
CA LEU A 134 -21.94 17.39 -7.72
C LEU A 134 -22.28 16.55 -8.94
N ASP A 135 -21.97 17.05 -10.13
CA ASP A 135 -22.09 16.29 -11.37
C ASP A 135 -21.14 15.07 -11.36
N ALA A 136 -21.68 13.91 -11.69
CA ALA A 136 -20.91 12.65 -11.66
C ALA A 136 -19.73 12.67 -12.66
N SER A 137 -19.73 13.56 -13.66
CA SER A 137 -18.59 13.75 -14.58
C SER A 137 -17.31 14.20 -13.87
N ALA A 138 -17.42 14.78 -12.67
CA ALA A 138 -16.26 15.12 -11.85
C ALA A 138 -15.42 13.89 -11.49
N LEU A 139 -16.04 12.73 -11.28
CA LEU A 139 -15.34 11.47 -11.02
C LEU A 139 -14.47 11.09 -12.23
N GLN A 140 -15.01 11.24 -13.44
CA GLN A 140 -14.26 10.95 -14.67
C GLN A 140 -13.08 11.91 -14.84
N ARG A 141 -13.29 13.19 -14.55
CA ARG A 141 -12.22 14.19 -14.61
C ARG A 141 -11.08 13.88 -13.63
N VAL A 142 -11.39 13.50 -12.39
CA VAL A 142 -10.36 13.06 -11.42
C VAL A 142 -9.58 11.86 -11.97
N TYR A 143 -10.28 10.87 -12.54
CA TYR A 143 -9.64 9.71 -13.12
C TYR A 143 -8.71 10.07 -14.28
N ASP A 144 -9.14 10.96 -15.19
CA ASP A 144 -8.39 11.28 -16.40
C ASP A 144 -7.27 12.29 -16.14
N GLU A 145 -7.50 13.29 -15.25
CA GLU A 145 -6.60 14.43 -15.07
C GLU A 145 -5.64 14.28 -13.88
N ARG A 146 -6.00 13.49 -12.85
CA ARG A 146 -5.28 13.45 -11.56
C ARG A 146 -4.72 12.09 -11.19
N LEU A 147 -5.41 11.01 -11.58
CA LEU A 147 -5.04 9.67 -11.15
C LEU A 147 -3.77 9.18 -11.83
N GLN A 148 -2.75 8.93 -11.03
CA GLN A 148 -1.48 8.35 -11.49
C GLN A 148 -1.16 7.11 -10.67
N LEU A 149 -0.52 6.12 -11.30
CA LEU A 149 0.00 4.95 -10.61
C LEU A 149 1.18 5.33 -9.72
N SER A 150 1.25 4.71 -8.57
CA SER A 150 2.43 4.79 -7.71
C SER A 150 3.66 4.21 -8.40
N LEU A 151 4.82 4.73 -7.99
CA LEU A 151 6.11 4.29 -8.54
C LEU A 151 6.24 2.77 -8.41
N GLY A 152 6.65 2.09 -9.48
CA GLY A 152 6.87 0.65 -9.51
C GLY A 152 5.60 -0.20 -9.59
N ALA A 153 4.38 0.38 -9.47
CA ALA A 153 3.12 -0.37 -9.48
C ALA A 153 2.94 -1.24 -10.74
N GLY A 154 3.21 -0.68 -11.91
CA GLY A 154 3.08 -1.42 -13.18
C GLY A 154 4.08 -2.56 -13.30
N GLN A 155 5.32 -2.38 -12.84
CA GLN A 155 6.36 -3.41 -12.84
C GLN A 155 6.01 -4.54 -11.86
N MET A 156 5.60 -4.19 -10.65
CA MET A 156 5.14 -5.14 -9.64
C MET A 156 3.97 -5.97 -10.17
N LEU A 157 2.90 -5.33 -10.64
CA LEU A 157 1.72 -6.04 -11.15
C LEU A 157 2.05 -6.98 -12.30
N LYS A 158 2.89 -6.56 -13.23
CA LYS A 158 3.35 -7.40 -14.33
C LYS A 158 4.08 -8.65 -13.82
N ALA A 159 5.00 -8.50 -12.86
CA ALA A 159 5.77 -9.61 -12.32
C ALA A 159 4.87 -10.61 -11.57
N ILE A 160 3.98 -10.14 -10.68
CA ILE A 160 3.09 -11.01 -9.90
C ILE A 160 2.07 -11.74 -10.81
N GLN A 161 1.53 -11.06 -11.82
CA GLN A 161 0.61 -11.68 -12.79
C GLN A 161 1.32 -12.72 -13.68
N GLN A 162 2.56 -12.45 -14.10
CA GLN A 162 3.38 -13.42 -14.83
C GLN A 162 3.74 -14.65 -13.98
N ALA A 163 3.90 -14.47 -12.68
CA ALA A 163 4.10 -15.58 -11.74
C ALA A 163 2.79 -16.33 -11.39
N GLY A 164 1.66 -15.91 -11.93
CA GLY A 164 0.36 -16.57 -11.75
C GLY A 164 -0.35 -16.22 -10.43
N LEU A 165 0.12 -15.22 -9.69
CA LEU A 165 -0.57 -14.76 -8.49
C LEU A 165 -1.83 -13.98 -8.87
N LYS A 166 -2.86 -14.10 -8.02
CA LYS A 166 -4.08 -13.30 -8.12
C LYS A 166 -3.90 -11.93 -7.46
N THR A 167 -4.69 -10.97 -7.91
CA THR A 167 -4.65 -9.58 -7.45
C THR A 167 -5.99 -9.14 -6.90
N LEU A 168 -5.98 -8.48 -5.74
CA LEU A 168 -7.14 -7.88 -5.09
C LEU A 168 -6.86 -6.40 -4.82
N LEU A 169 -7.75 -5.53 -5.28
CA LEU A 169 -7.78 -4.12 -4.92
C LEU A 169 -8.92 -3.90 -3.93
N VAL A 170 -8.60 -3.56 -2.69
CA VAL A 170 -9.59 -3.32 -1.62
C VAL A 170 -9.43 -1.93 -1.06
N SER A 171 -10.45 -1.07 -1.17
CA SER A 171 -10.31 0.36 -0.92
C SER A 171 -11.49 0.94 -0.13
N GLY A 172 -11.17 1.85 0.79
CA GLY A 172 -12.15 2.76 1.39
C GLY A 172 -12.65 3.85 0.42
N GLY A 173 -12.07 3.93 -0.78
CA GLY A 173 -12.53 4.78 -1.89
C GLY A 173 -13.76 4.21 -2.61
N PHE A 174 -13.90 4.45 -3.91
CA PHE A 174 -15.18 4.24 -4.61
C PHE A 174 -15.04 3.32 -5.83
N THR A 175 -16.11 2.54 -6.10
CA THR A 175 -16.23 1.59 -7.21
C THR A 175 -15.98 2.25 -8.57
N PHE A 176 -16.35 3.53 -8.72
CA PHE A 176 -16.04 4.27 -9.95
C PHE A 176 -14.57 4.18 -10.34
N PHE A 177 -13.65 4.26 -9.38
CA PHE A 177 -12.21 4.18 -9.61
C PHE A 177 -11.72 2.74 -9.62
N THR A 178 -12.11 1.93 -8.63
CA THR A 178 -11.60 0.55 -8.53
C THR A 178 -11.99 -0.31 -9.73
N ASP A 179 -13.20 -0.14 -10.31
CA ASP A 179 -13.64 -0.89 -11.50
C ASP A 179 -12.85 -0.49 -12.75
N ARG A 180 -12.52 0.80 -12.88
CA ARG A 180 -11.64 1.29 -13.96
C ARG A 180 -10.21 0.80 -13.80
N MET A 181 -9.70 0.81 -12.58
CA MET A 181 -8.37 0.26 -12.26
C MET A 181 -8.32 -1.24 -12.50
N LYS A 182 -9.39 -1.98 -12.13
CA LYS A 182 -9.52 -3.41 -12.44
C LYS A 182 -9.34 -3.67 -13.92
N SER A 183 -10.09 -2.95 -14.75
CA SER A 183 -10.04 -3.11 -16.20
C SER A 183 -8.69 -2.67 -16.79
N ARG A 184 -8.15 -1.51 -16.34
CA ARG A 184 -6.89 -0.94 -16.84
C ARG A 184 -5.67 -1.80 -16.52
N LEU A 185 -5.67 -2.43 -15.33
CA LEU A 185 -4.52 -3.19 -14.80
C LEU A 185 -4.74 -4.71 -14.82
N ASN A 186 -5.88 -5.17 -15.37
CA ASN A 186 -6.25 -6.58 -15.43
C ASN A 186 -6.22 -7.25 -14.04
N LEU A 187 -6.83 -6.59 -13.04
CA LEU A 187 -6.91 -7.14 -11.69
C LEU A 187 -8.02 -8.20 -11.59
N ASP A 188 -7.82 -9.21 -10.72
CA ASP A 188 -8.76 -10.32 -10.56
C ASP A 188 -9.97 -9.90 -9.71
N TYR A 189 -9.75 -9.23 -8.58
CA TYR A 189 -10.77 -8.87 -7.61
C TYR A 189 -10.70 -7.38 -7.26
N THR A 190 -11.87 -6.80 -6.97
CA THR A 190 -11.98 -5.45 -6.39
C THR A 190 -13.09 -5.39 -5.36
N HIS A 191 -12.92 -4.59 -4.31
CA HIS A 191 -13.97 -4.27 -3.35
C HIS A 191 -13.79 -2.85 -2.82
N SER A 192 -14.85 -2.03 -2.87
CA SER A 192 -14.83 -0.63 -2.42
C SER A 192 -16.24 -0.09 -2.21
N ASN A 193 -16.36 1.14 -1.69
CA ASN A 193 -17.64 1.79 -1.44
C ASN A 193 -18.35 2.19 -2.74
N VAL A 194 -19.66 2.21 -2.71
CA VAL A 194 -20.51 2.63 -3.84
C VAL A 194 -21.06 4.03 -3.57
N LEU A 195 -20.72 5.00 -4.41
CA LEU A 195 -21.37 6.32 -4.38
C LEU A 195 -22.78 6.23 -4.99
N GLU A 196 -23.77 6.77 -4.30
CA GLU A 196 -25.11 6.90 -4.87
C GLU A 196 -25.15 8.04 -5.89
N ILE A 197 -25.57 7.71 -7.11
CA ILE A 197 -25.74 8.68 -8.21
C ILE A 197 -27.19 8.64 -8.65
N GLN A 198 -27.84 9.81 -8.69
CA GLN A 198 -29.19 9.97 -9.19
C GLN A 198 -29.23 11.15 -10.17
N ASP A 199 -29.85 10.95 -11.33
CA ASP A 199 -29.97 11.95 -12.39
C ASP A 199 -28.63 12.61 -12.78
N GLY A 200 -27.54 11.79 -12.83
CA GLY A 200 -26.20 12.25 -13.18
C GLY A 200 -25.47 13.03 -12.09
N LYS A 201 -26.01 13.08 -10.87
CA LYS A 201 -25.43 13.80 -9.73
C LYS A 201 -25.19 12.90 -8.53
N LEU A 202 -24.16 13.18 -7.77
CA LEU A 202 -23.88 12.57 -6.48
C LEU A 202 -24.99 12.98 -5.48
N THR A 203 -25.57 12.01 -4.77
CA THR A 203 -26.58 12.30 -3.75
C THR A 203 -25.96 12.68 -2.41
N GLY A 204 -24.65 12.48 -2.25
CA GLY A 204 -23.93 12.65 -0.99
C GLY A 204 -24.04 11.44 -0.07
N LYS A 205 -24.34 10.25 -0.61
CA LYS A 205 -24.49 9.00 0.16
C LYS A 205 -23.62 7.88 -0.39
N VAL A 206 -23.23 6.99 0.50
CA VAL A 206 -22.66 5.68 0.19
C VAL A 206 -23.77 4.64 0.27
N VAL A 207 -23.81 3.70 -0.68
CA VAL A 207 -24.78 2.60 -0.72
C VAL A 207 -24.12 1.32 -0.19
N GLY A 208 -24.86 0.59 0.65
CA GLY A 208 -24.41 -0.67 1.20
C GLY A 208 -23.47 -0.53 2.40
N THR A 209 -22.70 -1.58 2.67
CA THR A 209 -21.75 -1.64 3.79
C THR A 209 -20.53 -0.79 3.47
N ILE A 210 -20.12 0.04 4.43
CA ILE A 210 -18.88 0.83 4.28
C ILE A 210 -17.67 -0.10 4.42
N VAL A 211 -16.74 0.06 3.49
CA VAL A 211 -15.47 -0.67 3.48
C VAL A 211 -14.48 0.03 4.42
N ASP A 212 -14.57 -0.32 5.69
CA ASP A 212 -13.69 0.08 6.77
C ASP A 212 -12.55 -0.95 6.97
N ALA A 213 -11.79 -0.81 8.05
CA ALA A 213 -10.69 -1.71 8.38
C ALA A 213 -11.14 -3.18 8.57
N ASP A 214 -12.32 -3.39 9.18
CA ASP A 214 -12.87 -4.73 9.38
C ASP A 214 -13.33 -5.34 8.06
N GLU A 215 -13.96 -4.55 7.20
CA GLU A 215 -14.41 -5.01 5.89
C GLU A 215 -13.23 -5.28 4.94
N LYS A 216 -12.14 -4.50 5.02
CA LYS A 216 -10.90 -4.80 4.30
C LYS A 216 -10.34 -6.17 4.71
N GLN A 217 -10.24 -6.45 6.01
CA GLN A 217 -9.80 -7.75 6.51
C GLN A 217 -10.71 -8.87 6.03
N ARG A 218 -12.04 -8.75 6.26
CA ARG A 218 -13.02 -9.76 5.81
C ARG A 218 -12.95 -10.03 4.30
N THR A 219 -12.67 -9.00 3.52
CA THR A 219 -12.52 -9.15 2.07
C THR A 219 -11.30 -9.99 1.70
N VAL A 220 -10.13 -9.76 2.34
CA VAL A 220 -8.93 -10.58 2.12
C VAL A 220 -9.21 -12.03 2.53
N GLU A 221 -9.79 -12.25 3.72
CA GLU A 221 -10.13 -13.59 4.22
C GLU A 221 -11.10 -14.32 3.28
N ARG A 222 -12.14 -13.63 2.81
CA ARG A 222 -13.13 -14.17 1.87
C ARG A 222 -12.49 -14.56 0.54
N VAL A 223 -11.68 -13.69 -0.05
CA VAL A 223 -11.01 -13.99 -1.34
C VAL A 223 -10.04 -15.15 -1.18
N CYS A 224 -9.27 -15.23 -0.08
CA CYS A 224 -8.42 -16.38 0.20
C CYS A 224 -9.25 -17.68 0.30
N ALA A 225 -10.38 -17.64 1.01
CA ALA A 225 -11.27 -18.79 1.13
C ALA A 225 -11.86 -19.23 -0.23
N GLU A 226 -12.31 -18.27 -1.06
CA GLU A 226 -12.80 -18.52 -2.42
C GLU A 226 -11.72 -19.16 -3.31
N MET A 227 -10.45 -18.78 -3.12
CA MET A 227 -9.31 -19.36 -3.83
C MET A 227 -8.85 -20.70 -3.24
N GLY A 228 -9.36 -21.12 -2.08
CA GLY A 228 -8.90 -22.33 -1.37
C GLY A 228 -7.47 -22.21 -0.82
N ILE A 229 -7.03 -21.01 -0.45
CA ILE A 229 -5.70 -20.73 0.09
C ILE A 229 -5.77 -20.21 1.53
N SER A 230 -4.65 -20.32 2.27
CA SER A 230 -4.48 -19.65 3.55
C SER A 230 -4.20 -18.15 3.34
N THR A 231 -4.63 -17.30 4.28
CA THR A 231 -4.24 -15.87 4.30
C THR A 231 -2.73 -15.68 4.46
N SER A 232 -2.01 -16.66 5.04
CA SER A 232 -0.54 -16.67 5.06
C SER A 232 0.12 -16.76 3.68
N GLN A 233 -0.66 -17.07 2.64
CA GLN A 233 -0.21 -17.06 1.24
C GLN A 233 -0.58 -15.75 0.52
N ALA A 234 -1.01 -14.73 1.27
CA ALA A 234 -1.27 -13.40 0.75
C ALA A 234 -0.18 -12.41 1.13
N ILE A 235 0.23 -11.57 0.18
CA ILE A 235 0.96 -10.32 0.43
C ILE A 235 -0.08 -9.21 0.52
N VAL A 236 -0.01 -8.37 1.54
CA VAL A 236 -0.96 -7.26 1.73
C VAL A 236 -0.22 -5.94 1.82
N MET A 237 -0.64 -4.96 1.03
CA MET A 237 0.00 -3.65 0.93
C MET A 237 -0.97 -2.52 1.27
N GLY A 238 -0.49 -1.51 2.01
CA GLY A 238 -1.25 -0.31 2.33
C GLY A 238 -0.39 0.78 2.96
N ASP A 239 -0.97 1.96 3.17
CA ASP A 239 -0.30 3.12 3.77
C ASP A 239 -0.96 3.60 5.07
N GLY A 240 -2.23 3.26 5.28
CA GLY A 240 -3.09 3.79 6.33
C GLY A 240 -3.35 2.85 7.50
N ALA A 241 -3.77 3.41 8.65
CA ALA A 241 -4.16 2.61 9.82
C ALA A 241 -5.38 1.70 9.56
N ASN A 242 -6.21 2.05 8.56
CA ASN A 242 -7.32 1.23 8.07
C ASN A 242 -6.88 -0.06 7.38
N ASP A 243 -5.58 -0.19 7.03
CA ASP A 243 -5.02 -1.38 6.39
C ASP A 243 -4.46 -2.39 7.40
N LEU A 244 -4.18 -1.94 8.63
CA LEU A 244 -3.51 -2.76 9.64
C LEU A 244 -4.22 -4.08 9.92
N LYS A 245 -5.56 -4.10 9.91
CA LYS A 245 -6.32 -5.34 10.16
C LYS A 245 -6.14 -6.35 9.04
N MET A 246 -6.20 -5.93 7.77
CA MET A 246 -5.94 -6.83 6.65
C MET A 246 -4.47 -7.24 6.54
N MET A 247 -3.54 -6.36 6.91
CA MET A 247 -2.11 -6.67 7.00
C MET A 247 -1.82 -7.75 8.03
N LYS A 248 -2.45 -7.68 9.20
CA LYS A 248 -2.23 -8.60 10.33
C LYS A 248 -2.55 -10.06 10.00
N VAL A 249 -3.46 -10.32 9.08
CA VAL A 249 -3.85 -11.69 8.69
C VAL A 249 -3.03 -12.24 7.54
N SER A 250 -2.18 -11.44 6.91
CA SER A 250 -1.38 -11.83 5.75
C SER A 250 -0.10 -12.60 6.12
N GLY A 251 0.51 -13.24 5.12
CA GLY A 251 1.83 -13.87 5.25
C GLY A 251 2.98 -12.89 5.08
N LEU A 252 2.73 -11.75 4.41
CA LEU A 252 3.68 -10.65 4.30
C LEU A 252 2.92 -9.34 4.21
N SER A 253 3.14 -8.46 5.18
CA SER A 253 2.57 -7.12 5.23
C SER A 253 3.58 -6.07 4.75
N VAL A 254 3.15 -5.17 3.86
CA VAL A 254 4.00 -4.15 3.25
C VAL A 254 3.41 -2.77 3.46
N ALA A 255 4.07 -1.97 4.28
CA ALA A 255 3.78 -0.55 4.47
C ALA A 255 4.44 0.26 3.35
N PHE A 256 3.66 0.79 2.41
CA PHE A 256 4.17 1.57 1.29
C PHE A 256 3.98 3.07 1.54
N ARG A 257 5.10 3.80 1.68
CA ARG A 257 5.11 5.24 2.00
C ARG A 257 4.14 5.62 3.13
N ALA A 258 4.02 4.69 4.06
CA ALA A 258 2.96 4.65 5.04
C ALA A 258 3.21 5.59 6.23
N LYS A 259 2.15 5.82 6.98
CA LYS A 259 2.22 6.55 8.26
C LYS A 259 3.10 5.79 9.26
N PRO A 260 3.75 6.50 10.21
CA PRO A 260 4.68 5.87 11.17
C PRO A 260 4.08 4.67 11.93
N VAL A 261 2.82 4.75 12.32
CA VAL A 261 2.10 3.68 13.03
C VAL A 261 1.94 2.40 12.18
N VAL A 262 1.83 2.55 10.87
CA VAL A 262 1.72 1.41 9.93
C VAL A 262 3.10 0.80 9.69
N ARG A 263 4.12 1.64 9.45
CA ARG A 263 5.51 1.19 9.29
C ARG A 263 6.03 0.41 10.48
N ALA A 264 5.60 0.77 11.69
CA ALA A 264 6.02 0.12 12.92
C ALA A 264 5.39 -1.28 13.13
N GLN A 265 4.32 -1.60 12.41
CA GLN A 265 3.55 -2.85 12.59
C GLN A 265 3.65 -3.78 11.38
N ALA A 266 4.09 -3.31 10.23
CA ALA A 266 4.28 -4.11 9.03
C ALA A 266 5.62 -4.85 9.04
N ASP A 267 5.68 -6.01 8.37
CA ASP A 267 6.92 -6.78 8.18
C ASP A 267 7.92 -6.01 7.32
N VAL A 268 7.41 -5.26 6.35
CA VAL A 268 8.19 -4.51 5.36
C VAL A 268 7.74 -3.06 5.32
N ALA A 269 8.69 -2.12 5.27
CA ALA A 269 8.42 -0.70 5.02
C ALA A 269 9.19 -0.24 3.77
N LEU A 270 8.46 0.12 2.72
CA LEU A 270 8.98 0.73 1.50
C LEU A 270 8.66 2.22 1.52
N ASN A 271 9.66 3.05 1.84
CA ASN A 271 9.49 4.50 2.00
C ASN A 271 9.99 5.26 0.77
N PHE A 272 11.07 4.78 0.17
CA PHE A 272 11.81 5.49 -0.88
C PHE A 272 11.69 4.80 -2.24
N VAL A 273 11.79 3.45 -2.28
CA VAL A 273 11.64 2.68 -3.52
C VAL A 273 10.19 2.63 -3.99
N GLY A 274 9.95 2.09 -5.18
CA GLY A 274 8.61 1.85 -5.70
C GLY A 274 7.96 0.58 -5.11
N LEU A 275 6.70 0.34 -5.43
CA LEU A 275 5.98 -0.90 -5.05
C LEU A 275 6.70 -2.17 -5.54
N ASP A 276 7.41 -2.06 -6.67
CA ASP A 276 8.25 -3.14 -7.21
C ASP A 276 9.42 -3.53 -6.31
N GLY A 277 9.76 -2.70 -5.33
CA GLY A 277 10.75 -3.03 -4.29
C GLY A 277 10.40 -4.29 -3.49
N VAL A 278 9.12 -4.66 -3.39
CA VAL A 278 8.71 -5.92 -2.75
C VAL A 278 9.28 -7.14 -3.47
N LEU A 279 9.48 -7.07 -4.79
CA LEU A 279 10.03 -8.18 -5.57
C LEU A 279 11.48 -8.54 -5.22
N ASN A 280 12.23 -7.61 -4.64
CA ASN A 280 13.59 -7.85 -4.17
C ASN A 280 13.64 -8.66 -2.86
N LEU A 281 12.50 -8.90 -2.23
CA LEU A 281 12.37 -9.66 -0.98
C LEU A 281 11.94 -11.11 -1.21
N LEU A 282 11.57 -11.45 -2.49
CA LEU A 282 10.86 -12.68 -2.85
C LEU A 282 11.68 -13.60 -3.78
#